data_137fb096a77042c824ce227407d3cc5c
#
_entry.id   137fb096a77042c824ce227407d3cc5c
#
_cell.length_a   1.000
_cell.length_b   1.000
_cell.length_c   1.000
_cell.angle_alpha   90.00
_cell.angle_beta   90.00
_cell.angle_gamma   90.00
#
_symmetry.space_group_name_H-M   'P 1'
#
loop_
_entity.id
_entity.type
_entity.pdbx_description
1 polymer ?
#
loop_
_entity_poly.entity_id
_entity_poly.type
_entity_poly.pdbx_seq_one_letter_code
_entity_poly.pdbx_strand_id
1 'polypeptide(L)'
;MKQLLPIGVLALVLAGCGAAPERQTPSDELRDETPEVVAEREWQRRASSGRETEGEALPPVLRDGTLYIADRRGRVSAYKAESGRLVWRFGTGEAVSGGPGVDDDLVVVGTRKGRVRAFESPDGEQRWEARTSGEVLSVPAVGENYVIVRGNDGRVYGFDRDSGSRRWVHDVSVPSLSLRGNGDPLLANGQVMVGFENGRLQALGVDGGELRWDVTVSEPRGSADLDRVRDVDANPVLFGGALYVVGYRGNVMAINPANGQVYWDRELSSHAGLAVDDERTYVTDDRGRIWALDRRTGAAIWRQNDTEGLQPTAPTVHGDRIVFGDNRGRLTVLSAQDGRILARIRVREDVTISEAPVSDGNGVHVLTDDGYLMRYRLRDRNDD
;
A
#
# COMPACT_ATOMS: atom_id res chain seq x y z
N MET A 1 74.60 9.13 -45.90
CA MET A 1 73.16 9.46 -46.19
C MET A 1 72.31 8.43 -45.51
N LYS A 2 71.75 8.78 -44.37
CA LYS A 2 70.79 7.95 -43.63
C LYS A 2 69.45 8.73 -43.50
N GLN A 3 68.41 8.22 -44.17
CA GLN A 3 67.08 8.80 -44.11
C GLN A 3 66.39 8.28 -42.86
N LEU A 4 65.89 9.19 -42.05
CA LEU A 4 65.03 8.96 -40.91
C LEU A 4 63.57 9.06 -41.36
N LEU A 5 62.79 7.96 -41.16
CA LEU A 5 61.34 7.98 -41.29
C LEU A 5 60.71 8.46 -39.96
N PRO A 6 59.65 9.26 -39.96
CA PRO A 6 58.92 9.59 -38.75
C PRO A 6 57.86 8.54 -38.47
N ILE A 7 57.88 8.06 -37.23
CA ILE A 7 56.82 7.19 -36.65
C ILE A 7 55.61 8.07 -36.27
N GLY A 8 54.52 7.89 -36.99
CA GLY A 8 53.27 8.53 -36.67
C GLY A 8 52.57 7.73 -35.52
N VAL A 9 52.38 8.37 -34.38
CA VAL A 9 51.55 7.84 -33.27
C VAL A 9 50.12 8.14 -33.60
N LEU A 10 49.34 7.08 -33.88
CA LEU A 10 47.89 7.13 -34.05
C LEU A 10 47.24 7.03 -32.68
N ALA A 11 46.78 8.14 -32.10
CA ALA A 11 45.99 8.18 -30.87
C ALA A 11 44.54 7.80 -31.18
N LEU A 12 44.14 6.58 -30.82
CA LEU A 12 42.71 6.17 -30.78
C LEU A 12 42.04 6.85 -29.60
N VAL A 13 41.22 7.86 -29.84
CA VAL A 13 40.30 8.43 -28.88
C VAL A 13 39.04 7.55 -28.86
N LEU A 14 38.92 6.68 -27.87
CA LEU A 14 37.69 5.98 -27.56
C LEU A 14 36.75 6.96 -26.83
N ALA A 15 35.91 7.65 -27.59
CA ALA A 15 34.76 8.38 -27.03
C ALA A 15 33.64 7.37 -26.72
N GLY A 16 33.69 6.79 -25.54
CA GLY A 16 32.58 6.03 -24.97
C GLY A 16 31.52 6.98 -24.43
N CYS A 17 30.63 7.48 -25.27
CA CYS A 17 29.37 8.08 -24.83
C CYS A 17 28.46 6.97 -24.37
N GLY A 18 28.55 6.60 -23.10
CA GLY A 18 27.47 5.91 -22.41
C GLY A 18 26.34 6.92 -22.19
N ALA A 19 25.40 7.00 -23.13
CA ALA A 19 24.15 7.71 -22.91
C ALA A 19 23.44 6.99 -21.76
N ALA A 20 23.28 7.68 -20.62
CA ALA A 20 22.36 7.22 -19.58
C ALA A 20 20.99 6.99 -20.25
N PRO A 21 20.26 5.93 -19.88
CA PRO A 21 18.93 5.71 -20.44
C PRO A 21 18.11 6.95 -20.17
N GLU A 22 17.67 7.60 -21.24
CA GLU A 22 16.78 8.75 -21.22
C GLU A 22 15.53 8.33 -20.44
N ARG A 23 15.31 8.92 -19.26
CA ARG A 23 14.04 8.77 -18.56
C ARG A 23 12.99 9.34 -19.50
N GLN A 24 12.21 8.47 -20.12
CA GLN A 24 11.03 8.90 -20.84
C GLN A 24 10.13 9.62 -19.84
N THR A 25 10.09 10.95 -19.94
CA THR A 25 9.07 11.72 -19.25
C THR A 25 7.73 11.25 -19.82
N PRO A 26 6.80 10.78 -18.98
CA PRO A 26 5.48 10.40 -19.46
C PRO A 26 4.91 11.57 -20.25
N SER A 27 4.44 11.30 -21.46
CA SER A 27 3.93 12.34 -22.33
C SER A 27 2.80 13.11 -21.66
N ASP A 28 2.89 14.43 -21.66
CA ASP A 28 1.78 15.34 -21.32
C ASP A 28 0.66 15.28 -22.37
N GLU A 29 0.74 14.37 -23.35
CA GLU A 29 -0.10 14.26 -24.56
C GLU A 29 -1.57 13.92 -24.29
N LEU A 30 -1.91 13.49 -23.06
CA LEU A 30 -3.33 13.40 -22.64
C LEU A 30 -4.00 14.75 -22.36
N ARG A 31 -3.35 15.88 -22.70
CA ARG A 31 -3.92 17.22 -22.55
C ARG A 31 -5.07 17.50 -23.52
N ASP A 32 -5.17 16.78 -24.61
CA ASP A 32 -6.14 17.06 -25.70
C ASP A 32 -7.34 16.11 -25.72
N GLU A 33 -7.35 15.03 -24.92
CA GLU A 33 -8.52 14.17 -24.84
C GLU A 33 -9.52 14.71 -23.82
N THR A 34 -10.74 14.93 -24.29
CA THR A 34 -11.87 15.28 -23.41
C THR A 34 -12.13 14.11 -22.46
N PRO A 35 -11.99 14.27 -21.13
CA PRO A 35 -12.17 13.17 -20.20
C PRO A 35 -13.60 12.64 -20.27
N GLU A 36 -13.75 11.32 -20.25
CA GLU A 36 -15.07 10.65 -20.24
C GLU A 36 -15.72 10.74 -18.86
N VAL A 37 -14.89 10.83 -17.80
CA VAL A 37 -15.31 10.96 -16.42
C VAL A 37 -14.93 12.34 -15.88
N VAL A 38 -15.89 12.97 -15.22
CA VAL A 38 -15.70 14.22 -14.47
C VAL A 38 -15.59 13.90 -13.00
N ALA A 39 -14.55 14.42 -12.33
CA ALA A 39 -14.40 14.32 -10.89
C ALA A 39 -14.76 15.65 -10.23
N GLU A 40 -15.85 15.66 -9.50
CA GLU A 40 -16.33 16.81 -8.73
C GLU A 40 -15.82 16.70 -7.28
N ARG A 41 -15.04 17.70 -6.82
CA ARG A 41 -14.60 17.74 -5.43
C ARG A 41 -15.73 18.22 -4.54
N GLU A 42 -16.30 17.34 -3.73
CA GLU A 42 -17.42 17.65 -2.84
C GLU A 42 -16.96 18.39 -1.57
N TRP A 43 -15.83 17.95 -1.00
CA TRP A 43 -15.24 18.62 0.16
C TRP A 43 -13.73 18.40 0.26
N GLN A 44 -13.08 19.25 1.06
CA GLN A 44 -11.65 19.19 1.41
C GLN A 44 -11.45 19.58 2.86
N ARG A 45 -10.56 18.86 3.58
CA ARG A 45 -10.18 19.15 4.96
C ARG A 45 -8.68 18.96 5.16
N ARG A 46 -8.08 19.75 6.03
CA ARG A 46 -6.73 19.46 6.53
C ARG A 46 -6.86 18.45 7.66
N ALA A 47 -6.62 17.18 7.38
CA ALA A 47 -6.86 16.07 8.28
C ALA A 47 -5.60 15.64 9.03
N SER A 48 -4.42 15.82 8.44
CA SER A 48 -3.14 15.45 9.06
C SER A 48 -2.09 16.55 8.97
N SER A 49 -0.96 16.33 9.62
CA SER A 49 0.22 17.22 9.54
C SER A 49 1.06 17.01 8.29
N GLY A 50 0.66 16.05 7.47
CA GLY A 50 1.42 15.61 6.31
C GLY A 50 2.45 14.53 6.65
N ARG A 51 3.08 13.99 5.61
CA ARG A 51 4.10 12.94 5.66
C ARG A 51 5.49 13.58 5.52
N GLU A 52 6.48 13.12 6.26
CA GLU A 52 7.87 13.59 6.14
C GLU A 52 8.84 12.48 5.72
N THR A 53 8.50 11.22 6.01
CA THR A 53 9.38 10.07 5.75
C THR A 53 8.65 8.97 5.01
N GLU A 54 9.34 8.32 4.10
CA GLU A 54 8.88 7.09 3.46
C GLU A 54 8.77 5.94 4.48
N GLY A 55 7.85 5.00 4.25
CA GLY A 55 7.68 3.80 5.05
C GLY A 55 6.79 3.95 6.30
N GLU A 56 6.12 5.09 6.50
CA GLU A 56 5.06 5.21 7.52
C GLU A 56 3.72 4.77 6.90
N ALA A 57 3.11 3.72 7.42
CA ALA A 57 1.78 3.26 6.99
C ALA A 57 0.69 3.98 7.78
N LEU A 58 0.26 5.12 7.26
CA LEU A 58 -0.81 5.94 7.84
C LEU A 58 -1.96 6.14 6.84
N PRO A 59 -2.48 5.06 6.22
CA PRO A 59 -3.55 5.19 5.25
C PRO A 59 -4.83 5.69 5.90
N PRO A 60 -5.69 6.40 5.15
CA PRO A 60 -7.04 6.65 5.58
C PRO A 60 -7.82 5.33 5.64
N VAL A 61 -8.54 5.08 6.71
CA VAL A 61 -9.37 3.89 6.87
C VAL A 61 -10.84 4.29 6.92
N LEU A 62 -11.64 3.67 6.07
CA LEU A 62 -13.09 3.87 6.03
C LEU A 62 -13.80 2.70 6.72
N ARG A 63 -14.61 3.00 7.72
CA ARG A 63 -15.50 2.03 8.37
C ARG A 63 -16.83 2.70 8.66
N ASP A 64 -17.93 2.10 8.25
CA ASP A 64 -19.30 2.53 8.53
C ASP A 64 -19.55 4.03 8.29
N GLY A 65 -19.13 4.52 7.10
CA GLY A 65 -19.28 5.92 6.70
C GLY A 65 -18.46 6.92 7.52
N THR A 66 -17.45 6.43 8.26
CA THR A 66 -16.50 7.24 9.01
C THR A 66 -15.09 6.99 8.51
N LEU A 67 -14.34 8.05 8.23
CA LEU A 67 -12.93 8.04 7.87
C LEU A 67 -12.08 8.30 9.09
N TYR A 68 -11.15 7.40 9.36
CA TYR A 68 -10.18 7.49 10.44
C TYR A 68 -8.81 7.83 9.88
N ILE A 69 -8.18 8.87 10.42
CA ILE A 69 -6.89 9.40 9.99
C ILE A 69 -5.98 9.47 11.21
N ALA A 70 -4.80 8.87 11.11
CA ALA A 70 -3.72 9.10 12.04
C ALA A 70 -2.65 10.00 11.44
N ASP A 71 -1.88 10.70 12.26
CA ASP A 71 -0.76 11.49 11.79
C ASP A 71 0.50 11.30 12.64
N ARG A 72 1.66 11.55 12.03
CA ARG A 72 2.97 11.44 12.67
C ARG A 72 3.20 12.36 13.88
N ARG A 73 2.38 13.39 14.09
CA ARG A 73 2.38 14.24 15.29
C ARG A 73 1.55 13.66 16.42
N GLY A 74 1.05 12.44 16.21
CA GLY A 74 0.29 11.73 17.21
C GLY A 74 -1.18 12.13 17.28
N ARG A 75 -1.75 12.72 16.25
CA ARG A 75 -3.19 12.99 16.21
C ARG A 75 -3.91 11.84 15.53
N VAL A 76 -5.01 11.44 16.11
CA VAL A 76 -5.99 10.52 15.50
C VAL A 76 -7.31 11.26 15.40
N SER A 77 -7.97 11.16 14.26
CA SER A 77 -9.19 11.91 13.96
C SER A 77 -10.19 11.06 13.21
N ALA A 78 -11.46 11.21 13.52
CA ALA A 78 -12.58 10.59 12.80
C ALA A 78 -13.40 11.67 12.09
N TYR A 79 -13.75 11.42 10.81
CA TYR A 79 -14.54 12.30 9.98
C TYR A 79 -15.70 11.55 9.35
N LYS A 80 -16.87 12.18 9.21
CA LYS A 80 -17.93 11.63 8.37
C LYS A 80 -17.50 11.63 6.92
N ALA A 81 -17.52 10.45 6.27
CA ALA A 81 -17.03 10.28 4.90
C ALA A 81 -17.78 11.16 3.89
N GLU A 82 -19.11 11.25 4.02
CA GLU A 82 -19.97 12.00 3.10
C GLU A 82 -19.71 13.51 3.15
N SER A 83 -19.50 14.10 4.35
CA SER A 83 -19.49 15.56 4.54
C SER A 83 -18.12 16.14 4.94
N GLY A 84 -17.14 15.30 5.28
CA GLY A 84 -15.87 15.72 5.85
C GLY A 84 -16.02 16.42 7.21
N ARG A 85 -17.16 16.22 7.91
CA ARG A 85 -17.39 16.78 9.24
C ARG A 85 -16.57 16.01 10.28
N LEU A 86 -15.76 16.72 11.04
CA LEU A 86 -15.02 16.14 12.16
C LEU A 86 -16.00 15.59 13.21
N VAL A 87 -15.82 14.33 13.60
CA VAL A 87 -16.56 13.67 14.67
C VAL A 87 -15.82 13.88 15.99
N TRP A 88 -14.57 13.41 16.05
CA TRP A 88 -13.68 13.59 17.19
C TRP A 88 -12.21 13.66 16.75
N ARG A 89 -11.37 14.16 17.63
CA ARG A 89 -9.93 14.20 17.49
C ARG A 89 -9.27 14.14 18.85
N PHE A 90 -8.25 13.31 18.99
CA PHE A 90 -7.41 13.27 20.18
C PHE A 90 -5.93 13.20 19.81
N GLY A 91 -5.05 13.37 20.80
CA GLY A 91 -3.61 13.26 20.67
C GLY A 91 -3.06 12.09 21.47
N THR A 92 -2.18 11.30 20.86
CA THR A 92 -1.47 10.21 21.53
C THR A 92 -0.29 10.71 22.39
N GLY A 93 0.12 11.97 22.21
CA GLY A 93 1.29 12.55 22.89
C GLY A 93 2.63 12.11 22.32
N GLU A 94 2.65 11.28 21.27
CA GLU A 94 3.85 10.85 20.58
C GLU A 94 3.57 10.49 19.12
N ALA A 95 4.63 10.38 18.31
CA ALA A 95 4.50 10.11 16.87
C ALA A 95 3.87 8.74 16.60
N VAL A 96 2.75 8.73 15.87
CA VAL A 96 2.16 7.51 15.30
C VAL A 96 2.97 7.14 14.05
N SER A 97 3.25 5.86 13.87
CA SER A 97 3.98 5.30 12.73
C SER A 97 3.27 4.14 12.04
N GLY A 98 2.21 3.59 12.66
CA GLY A 98 1.37 2.54 12.09
C GLY A 98 -0.10 2.70 12.45
N GLY A 99 -0.98 2.55 11.49
CA GLY A 99 -2.43 2.65 11.69
C GLY A 99 -3.10 3.87 11.03
N PRO A 100 -4.39 4.10 11.30
CA PRO A 100 -5.21 3.41 12.32
C PRO A 100 -5.70 2.04 11.85
N GLY A 101 -5.68 1.04 12.73
CA GLY A 101 -6.48 -0.16 12.60
C GLY A 101 -7.86 0.10 13.22
N VAL A 102 -8.93 -0.28 12.55
CA VAL A 102 -10.28 0.10 12.96
C VAL A 102 -11.22 -1.09 12.89
N ASP A 103 -12.01 -1.26 13.93
CA ASP A 103 -13.19 -2.09 13.95
C ASP A 103 -14.39 -1.30 14.53
N ASP A 104 -15.53 -1.92 14.70
CA ASP A 104 -16.81 -1.25 15.02
C ASP A 104 -16.72 -0.31 16.22
N ASP A 105 -16.06 -0.71 17.30
CA ASP A 105 -15.94 0.05 18.53
C ASP A 105 -14.50 0.45 18.91
N LEU A 106 -13.48 0.01 18.15
CA LEU A 106 -12.08 0.18 18.52
C LEU A 106 -11.23 0.77 17.40
N VAL A 107 -10.41 1.76 17.76
CA VAL A 107 -9.36 2.33 16.91
C VAL A 107 -8.02 2.09 17.57
N VAL A 108 -7.09 1.46 16.85
CA VAL A 108 -5.76 1.10 17.36
C VAL A 108 -4.67 1.75 16.52
N VAL A 109 -3.69 2.32 17.18
CA VAL A 109 -2.51 2.89 16.51
C VAL A 109 -1.22 2.37 17.16
N GLY A 110 -0.19 2.25 16.32
CA GLY A 110 1.17 1.98 16.74
C GLY A 110 2.05 3.22 16.68
N THR A 111 3.09 3.26 17.50
CA THR A 111 3.98 4.41 17.59
C THR A 111 5.44 4.04 17.32
N ARG A 112 6.25 5.06 17.02
CA ARG A 112 7.72 4.91 16.84
C ARG A 112 8.44 4.36 18.06
N LYS A 113 7.85 4.54 19.25
CA LYS A 113 8.42 4.03 20.51
C LYS A 113 7.91 2.64 20.90
N GLY A 114 7.24 1.96 19.97
CA GLY A 114 6.68 0.62 20.21
C GLY A 114 5.51 0.61 21.19
N ARG A 115 4.76 1.70 21.31
CA ARG A 115 3.50 1.68 22.03
C ARG A 115 2.36 1.35 21.08
N VAL A 116 1.43 0.53 21.56
CA VAL A 116 0.16 0.23 20.91
C VAL A 116 -0.92 0.85 21.77
N ARG A 117 -1.75 1.70 21.19
CA ARG A 117 -2.83 2.39 21.89
C ARG A 117 -4.16 2.12 21.24
N ALA A 118 -5.12 1.75 22.06
CA ALA A 118 -6.48 1.51 21.65
C ALA A 118 -7.42 2.57 22.22
N PHE A 119 -8.35 3.01 21.37
CA PHE A 119 -9.31 4.07 21.68
C PHE A 119 -10.70 3.64 21.28
N GLU A 120 -11.70 4.10 22.02
CA GLU A 120 -13.12 3.91 21.68
C GLU A 120 -13.42 4.62 20.34
N SER A 121 -14.04 3.90 19.39
CA SER A 121 -14.39 4.47 18.08
C SER A 121 -15.38 5.63 18.16
N PRO A 122 -16.41 5.61 19.03
CA PRO A 122 -17.44 6.65 19.05
C PRO A 122 -16.93 8.02 19.52
N ASP A 123 -16.01 8.09 20.49
CA ASP A 123 -15.62 9.32 21.19
C ASP A 123 -14.12 9.55 21.29
N GLY A 124 -13.29 8.52 21.02
CA GLY A 124 -11.83 8.61 21.07
C GLY A 124 -11.24 8.50 22.47
N GLU A 125 -12.00 8.03 23.49
CA GLU A 125 -11.45 7.75 24.81
C GLU A 125 -10.45 6.58 24.77
N GLN A 126 -9.32 6.69 25.50
CA GLN A 126 -8.32 5.63 25.54
C GLN A 126 -8.83 4.44 26.36
N ARG A 127 -8.90 3.26 25.73
CA ARG A 127 -9.29 2.00 26.39
C ARG A 127 -8.09 1.35 27.09
N TRP A 128 -6.97 1.19 26.37
CA TRP A 128 -5.75 0.61 26.93
C TRP A 128 -4.48 1.05 26.17
N GLU A 129 -3.33 0.75 26.77
CA GLU A 129 -2.00 0.89 26.18
C GLU A 129 -1.19 -0.39 26.39
N ALA A 130 -0.48 -0.85 25.36
CA ALA A 130 0.44 -1.99 25.40
C ALA A 130 1.79 -1.61 24.77
N ARG A 131 2.76 -2.54 24.80
CA ARG A 131 4.11 -2.31 24.27
C ARG A 131 4.61 -3.48 23.44
N THR A 132 5.28 -3.15 22.35
CA THR A 132 6.14 -4.01 21.52
C THR A 132 7.61 -3.74 21.82
N SER A 133 8.52 -4.59 21.35
CA SER A 133 9.98 -4.36 21.48
C SER A 133 10.54 -3.41 20.41
N GLY A 134 9.84 -3.22 19.30
CA GLY A 134 10.25 -2.38 18.18
C GLY A 134 9.20 -1.34 17.81
N GLU A 135 9.52 -0.47 16.85
CA GLU A 135 8.60 0.45 16.21
C GLU A 135 7.47 -0.32 15.51
N VAL A 136 6.25 0.20 15.57
CA VAL A 136 5.10 -0.36 14.85
C VAL A 136 4.90 0.43 13.56
N LEU A 137 5.18 -0.20 12.41
CA LEU A 137 5.04 0.41 11.09
C LEU A 137 3.79 -0.04 10.32
N SER A 138 3.24 -1.21 10.66
CA SER A 138 2.03 -1.74 10.03
C SER A 138 0.75 -1.17 10.65
N VAL A 139 -0.33 -1.21 9.88
CA VAL A 139 -1.67 -0.97 10.43
C VAL A 139 -2.05 -2.15 11.34
N PRO A 140 -2.41 -1.92 12.62
CA PRO A 140 -2.88 -3.00 13.49
C PRO A 140 -4.14 -3.67 12.94
N ALA A 141 -4.19 -5.00 12.92
CA ALA A 141 -5.42 -5.71 12.59
C ALA A 141 -6.28 -5.88 13.86
N VAL A 142 -7.50 -5.38 13.82
CA VAL A 142 -8.44 -5.45 14.93
C VAL A 142 -9.49 -6.52 14.61
N GLY A 143 -9.60 -7.50 15.47
CA GLY A 143 -10.58 -8.59 15.35
C GLY A 143 -11.46 -8.71 16.58
N GLU A 144 -12.33 -9.72 16.61
CA GLU A 144 -13.33 -9.91 17.66
C GLU A 144 -12.71 -10.04 19.07
N ASN A 145 -11.62 -10.80 19.23
CA ASN A 145 -10.98 -11.06 20.52
C ASN A 145 -9.54 -10.59 20.62
N TYR A 146 -8.93 -10.19 19.48
CA TYR A 146 -7.51 -9.91 19.41
C TYR A 146 -7.22 -8.64 18.62
N VAL A 147 -6.17 -7.96 19.03
CA VAL A 147 -5.48 -6.95 18.24
C VAL A 147 -4.12 -7.50 17.85
N ILE A 148 -3.84 -7.55 16.55
CA ILE A 148 -2.59 -8.05 16.01
C ILE A 148 -1.73 -6.90 15.52
N VAL A 149 -0.49 -6.90 15.94
CA VAL A 149 0.47 -5.84 15.62
C VAL A 149 1.76 -6.45 15.13
N ARG A 150 2.32 -5.91 14.06
CA ARG A 150 3.64 -6.25 13.57
C ARG A 150 4.64 -5.14 13.91
N GLY A 151 5.76 -5.52 14.54
CA GLY A 151 6.89 -4.65 14.79
C GLY A 151 7.91 -4.69 13.66
N ASN A 152 8.72 -3.64 13.53
CA ASN A 152 9.84 -3.58 12.57
C ASN A 152 11.02 -4.51 12.93
N ASP A 153 10.93 -5.19 14.06
CA ASP A 153 11.90 -6.20 14.55
C ASP A 153 11.57 -7.63 14.11
N GLY A 154 10.61 -7.79 13.18
CA GLY A 154 10.15 -9.08 12.66
C GLY A 154 9.19 -9.82 13.59
N ARG A 155 8.73 -9.19 14.66
CA ARG A 155 7.81 -9.80 15.60
C ARG A 155 6.37 -9.47 15.31
N VAL A 156 5.52 -10.47 15.48
CA VAL A 156 4.05 -10.33 15.45
C VAL A 156 3.53 -10.57 16.86
N TYR A 157 2.71 -9.65 17.33
CA TYR A 157 2.15 -9.65 18.67
C TYR A 157 0.63 -9.84 18.60
N GLY A 158 0.10 -10.74 19.41
CA GLY A 158 -1.32 -10.84 19.69
C GLY A 158 -1.63 -10.25 21.07
N PHE A 159 -2.46 -9.24 21.09
CA PHE A 159 -2.98 -8.60 22.30
C PHE A 159 -4.45 -8.95 22.47
N ASP A 160 -4.87 -9.09 23.71
CA ASP A 160 -6.29 -9.18 24.07
C ASP A 160 -6.99 -7.87 23.69
N ARG A 161 -8.11 -7.96 22.99
CA ARG A 161 -8.83 -6.79 22.46
C ARG A 161 -9.27 -5.81 23.55
N ASP A 162 -9.76 -6.32 24.67
CA ASP A 162 -10.39 -5.50 25.69
C ASP A 162 -9.40 -4.90 26.68
N SER A 163 -8.36 -5.66 27.04
CA SER A 163 -7.41 -5.27 28.06
C SER A 163 -6.05 -4.82 27.55
N GLY A 164 -5.70 -5.08 26.29
CA GLY A 164 -4.36 -4.87 25.75
C GLY A 164 -3.29 -5.82 26.33
N SER A 165 -3.70 -6.83 27.11
CA SER A 165 -2.78 -7.82 27.66
C SER A 165 -2.18 -8.65 26.52
N ARG A 166 -0.83 -8.76 26.49
CA ARG A 166 -0.15 -9.57 25.48
C ARG A 166 -0.44 -11.05 25.70
N ARG A 167 -1.01 -11.71 24.71
CA ARG A 167 -1.34 -13.13 24.72
C ARG A 167 -0.20 -13.98 24.19
N TRP A 168 0.38 -13.55 23.07
CA TRP A 168 1.48 -14.29 22.43
C TRP A 168 2.41 -13.36 21.65
N VAL A 169 3.58 -13.88 21.27
CA VAL A 169 4.53 -13.26 20.34
C VAL A 169 5.03 -14.36 19.41
N HIS A 170 5.04 -14.07 18.12
CA HIS A 170 5.68 -14.88 17.10
C HIS A 170 6.91 -14.13 16.58
N ASP A 171 8.06 -14.80 16.51
CA ASP A 171 9.36 -14.22 16.15
C ASP A 171 9.80 -14.77 14.80
N VAL A 172 10.07 -13.90 13.83
CA VAL A 172 10.59 -14.27 12.51
C VAL A 172 11.92 -13.59 12.31
N SER A 173 12.92 -14.37 11.90
CA SER A 173 14.22 -13.82 11.54
C SER A 173 14.10 -12.97 10.27
N VAL A 174 14.33 -11.67 10.40
CA VAL A 174 14.32 -10.72 9.30
C VAL A 174 15.75 -10.47 8.80
N PRO A 175 15.94 -10.23 7.49
CA PRO A 175 17.24 -9.84 6.95
C PRO A 175 17.73 -8.52 7.56
N SER A 176 19.05 -8.37 7.66
CA SER A 176 19.68 -7.13 8.15
C SER A 176 19.46 -5.93 7.19
N LEU A 177 19.10 -6.21 5.95
CA LEU A 177 18.75 -5.22 4.93
C LEU A 177 17.34 -5.52 4.41
N SER A 178 16.40 -4.63 4.68
CA SER A 178 15.02 -4.68 4.21
C SER A 178 14.58 -3.30 3.73
N LEU A 179 13.50 -3.26 2.95
CA LEU A 179 12.80 -2.00 2.68
C LEU A 179 12.15 -1.52 3.98
N ARG A 180 12.01 -0.21 4.13
CA ARG A 180 11.26 0.33 5.27
C ARG A 180 9.78 0.32 4.93
N GLY A 181 9.08 -0.64 5.42
CA GLY A 181 7.66 -0.86 5.28
C GLY A 181 7.33 -2.19 5.93
N ASN A 182 6.10 -2.42 6.30
CA ASN A 182 5.66 -3.70 6.83
C ASN A 182 4.26 -3.94 6.31
N GLY A 183 4.06 -5.07 5.61
CA GLY A 183 2.72 -5.50 5.22
C GLY A 183 1.80 -5.62 6.44
N ASP A 184 0.58 -5.15 6.29
CA ASP A 184 -0.40 -5.17 7.38
C ASP A 184 -0.84 -6.61 7.66
N PRO A 185 -0.96 -7.01 8.93
CA PRO A 185 -1.56 -8.30 9.29
C PRO A 185 -3.02 -8.34 8.82
N LEU A 186 -3.43 -9.45 8.22
CA LEU A 186 -4.81 -9.71 7.82
C LEU A 186 -5.42 -10.79 8.70
N LEU A 187 -6.48 -10.45 9.40
CA LEU A 187 -7.26 -11.39 10.23
C LEU A 187 -8.39 -12.02 9.41
N ALA A 188 -8.40 -13.34 9.32
CA ALA A 188 -9.51 -14.08 8.73
C ALA A 188 -9.53 -15.54 9.19
N ASN A 189 -10.71 -16.11 9.37
CA ASN A 189 -10.92 -17.55 9.63
C ASN A 189 -10.10 -18.11 10.80
N GLY A 190 -9.95 -17.34 11.88
CA GLY A 190 -9.15 -17.76 13.05
C GLY A 190 -7.65 -17.77 12.82
N GLN A 191 -7.18 -17.11 11.76
CA GLN A 191 -5.77 -17.01 11.40
C GLN A 191 -5.37 -15.54 11.17
N VAL A 192 -4.09 -15.29 11.30
CA VAL A 192 -3.43 -14.04 10.95
C VAL A 192 -2.48 -14.29 9.78
N MET A 193 -2.72 -13.70 8.64
CA MET A 193 -1.80 -13.75 7.50
C MET A 193 -0.89 -12.52 7.52
N VAL A 194 0.43 -12.74 7.46
CA VAL A 194 1.45 -11.67 7.55
C VAL A 194 2.54 -11.92 6.51
N GLY A 195 2.85 -10.90 5.71
CA GLY A 195 4.01 -10.89 4.82
C GLY A 195 5.28 -10.46 5.57
N PHE A 196 6.45 -10.95 5.14
CA PHE A 196 7.73 -10.66 5.79
C PHE A 196 8.81 -10.27 4.77
N GLU A 197 9.84 -9.55 5.27
CA GLU A 197 10.99 -9.06 4.51
C GLU A 197 11.89 -10.18 3.95
N ASN A 198 11.65 -11.41 4.37
CA ASN A 198 12.32 -12.59 3.81
C ASN A 198 11.61 -13.17 2.57
N GLY A 199 10.59 -12.46 2.06
CA GLY A 199 9.79 -12.85 0.90
C GLY A 199 8.74 -13.93 1.17
N ARG A 200 8.41 -14.17 2.45
CA ARG A 200 7.46 -15.21 2.85
C ARG A 200 6.16 -14.60 3.35
N LEU A 201 5.06 -15.27 3.08
CA LEU A 201 3.77 -15.05 3.69
C LEU A 201 3.49 -16.19 4.67
N GLN A 202 3.22 -15.85 5.91
CA GLN A 202 2.90 -16.83 6.95
C GLN A 202 1.47 -16.65 7.45
N ALA A 203 0.80 -17.76 7.77
CA ALA A 203 -0.42 -17.75 8.54
C ALA A 203 -0.18 -18.32 9.93
N LEU A 204 -0.58 -17.57 10.92
CA LEU A 204 -0.46 -17.89 12.34
C LEU A 204 -1.85 -18.15 12.93
N GLY A 205 -1.95 -19.05 13.90
CA GLY A 205 -3.16 -19.20 14.70
C GLY A 205 -3.43 -17.93 15.51
N VAL A 206 -4.65 -17.39 15.47
CA VAL A 206 -4.98 -16.12 16.16
C VAL A 206 -4.89 -16.25 17.69
N ASP A 207 -5.15 -17.43 18.24
CA ASP A 207 -5.20 -17.68 19.69
C ASP A 207 -3.81 -17.81 20.34
N GLY A 208 -2.85 -18.43 19.63
CA GLY A 208 -1.55 -18.79 20.19
C GLY A 208 -0.35 -18.30 19.38
N GLY A 209 -0.54 -17.77 18.18
CA GLY A 209 0.55 -17.32 17.32
C GLY A 209 1.39 -18.44 16.69
N GLU A 210 0.93 -19.70 16.77
CA GLU A 210 1.62 -20.85 16.17
C GLU A 210 1.51 -20.83 14.65
N LEU A 211 2.61 -21.20 13.96
CA LEU A 211 2.64 -21.27 12.50
C LEU A 211 1.68 -22.37 11.99
N ARG A 212 0.74 -22.00 11.12
CA ARG A 212 -0.20 -22.89 10.45
C ARG A 212 0.29 -23.32 9.07
N TRP A 213 0.68 -22.34 8.27
CA TRP A 213 1.27 -22.58 6.95
C TRP A 213 2.17 -21.40 6.56
N ASP A 214 3.01 -21.65 5.55
CA ASP A 214 4.05 -20.74 5.11
C ASP A 214 4.27 -20.88 3.60
N VAL A 215 4.23 -19.77 2.86
CA VAL A 215 4.36 -19.72 1.39
C VAL A 215 5.42 -18.72 0.98
N THR A 216 6.30 -19.12 0.05
CA THR A 216 7.27 -18.23 -0.57
C THR A 216 6.62 -17.44 -1.70
N VAL A 217 6.51 -16.13 -1.54
CA VAL A 217 5.97 -15.19 -2.54
C VAL A 217 7.09 -14.61 -3.39
N SER A 218 8.26 -14.39 -2.78
CA SER A 218 9.44 -13.83 -3.44
C SER A 218 10.69 -14.61 -3.04
N GLU A 219 11.31 -15.30 -4.00
CA GLU A 219 12.55 -16.07 -3.74
C GLU A 219 13.78 -15.16 -3.81
N PRO A 220 14.70 -15.21 -2.82
CA PRO A 220 15.97 -14.52 -2.90
C PRO A 220 16.79 -15.02 -4.10
N ARG A 221 17.10 -14.17 -5.06
CA ARG A 221 17.93 -14.50 -6.23
C ARG A 221 19.09 -13.50 -6.31
N GLY A 222 20.27 -13.96 -6.65
CA GLY A 222 21.48 -13.14 -6.81
C GLY A 222 22.52 -13.35 -5.72
N SER A 223 23.73 -12.83 -5.96
CA SER A 223 24.90 -13.00 -5.10
C SER A 223 25.21 -11.81 -4.20
N ALA A 224 24.77 -10.61 -4.58
CA ALA A 224 24.95 -9.39 -3.79
C ALA A 224 23.80 -9.23 -2.79
N ASP A 225 24.07 -8.61 -1.64
CA ASP A 225 23.05 -8.40 -0.60
C ASP A 225 21.86 -7.55 -1.11
N LEU A 226 22.13 -6.55 -1.96
CA LEU A 226 21.07 -5.75 -2.60
C LEU A 226 20.20 -6.56 -3.58
N ASP A 227 20.79 -7.59 -4.23
CA ASP A 227 20.03 -8.49 -5.11
C ASP A 227 19.09 -9.42 -4.32
N ARG A 228 19.37 -9.61 -3.04
CA ARG A 228 18.60 -10.46 -2.12
C ARG A 228 17.50 -9.75 -1.39
N VAL A 229 17.41 -8.41 -1.51
CA VAL A 229 16.27 -7.65 -0.93
C VAL A 229 14.98 -8.14 -1.59
N ARG A 230 14.13 -8.73 -0.79
CA ARG A 230 12.80 -9.25 -1.12
C ARG A 230 11.86 -8.83 -0.03
N ASP A 231 10.63 -8.60 -0.40
CA ASP A 231 9.67 -8.18 0.58
C ASP A 231 8.25 -8.59 0.18
N VAL A 232 7.41 -8.85 1.16
CA VAL A 232 5.96 -8.99 1.03
C VAL A 232 5.32 -7.88 1.88
N ASP A 233 5.65 -6.63 1.52
CA ASP A 233 5.13 -5.43 2.18
C ASP A 233 3.74 -5.03 1.70
N ALA A 234 3.36 -5.48 0.51
CA ALA A 234 2.03 -5.21 0.00
C ALA A 234 0.97 -5.95 0.83
N ASN A 235 -0.08 -5.23 1.19
CA ASN A 235 -1.15 -5.79 2.01
C ASN A 235 -1.86 -6.95 1.29
N PRO A 236 -1.98 -8.12 1.92
CA PRO A 236 -2.74 -9.22 1.36
C PRO A 236 -4.24 -8.86 1.34
N VAL A 237 -4.94 -9.29 0.28
CA VAL A 237 -6.37 -9.05 0.09
C VAL A 237 -7.13 -10.37 0.10
N LEU A 238 -8.09 -10.52 1.00
CA LEU A 238 -9.01 -11.65 1.02
C LEU A 238 -10.27 -11.29 0.22
N PHE A 239 -10.53 -12.03 -0.86
CA PHE A 239 -11.71 -11.79 -1.69
C PHE A 239 -12.22 -13.10 -2.30
N GLY A 240 -13.55 -13.32 -2.28
CA GLY A 240 -14.18 -14.47 -2.90
C GLY A 240 -13.64 -15.83 -2.41
N GLY A 241 -13.18 -15.91 -1.14
CA GLY A 241 -12.64 -17.13 -0.55
C GLY A 241 -11.18 -17.44 -0.92
N ALA A 242 -10.49 -16.57 -1.66
CA ALA A 242 -9.07 -16.66 -1.96
C ALA A 242 -8.29 -15.47 -1.36
N LEU A 243 -7.05 -15.71 -1.00
CA LEU A 243 -6.09 -14.71 -0.54
C LEU A 243 -5.20 -14.31 -1.70
N TYR A 244 -5.14 -13.01 -2.01
CA TYR A 244 -4.30 -12.44 -3.05
C TYR A 244 -3.14 -11.70 -2.40
N VAL A 245 -1.93 -11.95 -2.89
CA VAL A 245 -0.70 -11.35 -2.37
C VAL A 245 0.24 -11.02 -3.52
N VAL A 246 1.06 -10.00 -3.34
CA VAL A 246 2.15 -9.66 -4.25
C VAL A 246 3.40 -9.32 -3.46
N GLY A 247 4.56 -9.70 -3.99
CA GLY A 247 5.86 -9.40 -3.40
C GLY A 247 6.74 -8.53 -4.29
N TYR A 248 7.58 -7.75 -3.65
CA TYR A 248 8.66 -7.03 -4.33
C TYR A 248 9.69 -8.01 -4.87
N ARG A 249 10.01 -7.88 -6.18
CA ARG A 249 10.83 -8.83 -6.94
C ARG A 249 10.34 -10.28 -6.83
N GLY A 250 9.04 -10.47 -6.73
CA GLY A 250 8.37 -11.73 -6.52
C GLY A 250 7.22 -11.96 -7.48
N ASN A 251 6.23 -12.69 -6.98
CA ASN A 251 5.05 -13.10 -7.73
C ASN A 251 3.79 -12.43 -7.18
N VAL A 252 2.79 -12.28 -8.03
CA VAL A 252 1.39 -12.17 -7.63
C VAL A 252 0.82 -13.58 -7.51
N MET A 253 0.13 -13.87 -6.41
CA MET A 253 -0.42 -15.19 -6.15
C MET A 253 -1.86 -15.11 -5.67
N ALA A 254 -2.65 -16.12 -6.03
CA ALA A 254 -3.90 -16.44 -5.33
C ALA A 254 -3.70 -17.74 -4.54
N ILE A 255 -4.08 -17.73 -3.28
CA ILE A 255 -3.75 -18.75 -2.29
C ILE A 255 -5.02 -19.15 -1.54
N ASN A 256 -5.15 -20.42 -1.19
CA ASN A 256 -6.17 -20.88 -0.26
C ASN A 256 -5.82 -20.37 1.17
N PRO A 257 -6.62 -19.49 1.78
CA PRO A 257 -6.28 -18.92 3.08
C PRO A 257 -6.27 -19.95 4.21
N ALA A 258 -6.92 -21.10 4.05
CA ALA A 258 -7.01 -22.11 5.09
C ALA A 258 -5.72 -22.96 5.24
N ASN A 259 -4.98 -23.19 4.14
CA ASN A 259 -3.87 -24.14 4.14
C ASN A 259 -2.63 -23.70 3.33
N GLY A 260 -2.65 -22.49 2.74
CA GLY A 260 -1.52 -21.99 1.96
C GLY A 260 -1.36 -22.60 0.55
N GLN A 261 -2.32 -23.42 0.08
CA GLN A 261 -2.23 -23.99 -1.26
C GLN A 261 -2.34 -22.86 -2.31
N VAL A 262 -1.35 -22.80 -3.21
CA VAL A 262 -1.34 -21.84 -4.32
C VAL A 262 -2.32 -22.32 -5.39
N TYR A 263 -3.28 -21.48 -5.75
CA TYR A 263 -4.22 -21.70 -6.87
C TYR A 263 -3.57 -21.35 -8.20
N TRP A 264 -2.92 -20.18 -8.23
CA TRP A 264 -2.09 -19.73 -9.34
C TRP A 264 -1.04 -18.73 -8.85
N ASP A 265 0.03 -18.60 -9.61
CA ASP A 265 1.07 -17.59 -9.42
C ASP A 265 1.50 -17.01 -10.76
N ARG A 266 2.03 -15.80 -10.72
CA ARG A 266 2.53 -15.08 -11.89
C ARG A 266 3.71 -14.20 -11.48
N GLU A 267 4.81 -14.30 -12.22
CA GLU A 267 5.95 -13.40 -12.05
C GLU A 267 5.54 -11.96 -12.41
N LEU A 268 5.34 -11.15 -11.40
CA LEU A 268 4.98 -9.73 -11.48
C LEU A 268 5.32 -9.07 -10.14
N SER A 269 6.34 -8.23 -10.15
CA SER A 269 6.85 -7.54 -8.97
C SER A 269 6.04 -6.30 -8.66
N SER A 270 5.72 -6.09 -7.38
CA SER A 270 5.06 -4.89 -6.89
C SER A 270 5.46 -4.60 -5.44
N HIS A 271 5.71 -3.34 -5.16
CA HIS A 271 5.78 -2.77 -3.82
C HIS A 271 4.53 -1.95 -3.47
N ALA A 272 3.79 -1.51 -4.47
CA ALA A 272 2.61 -0.65 -4.28
C ALA A 272 1.39 -1.44 -3.79
N GLY A 273 1.18 -2.66 -4.30
CA GLY A 273 0.07 -3.50 -3.90
C GLY A 273 -0.93 -3.82 -5.00
N LEU A 274 -2.06 -4.36 -4.58
CA LEU A 274 -3.11 -4.88 -5.47
C LEU A 274 -4.53 -4.56 -4.94
N ALA A 275 -5.50 -4.64 -5.84
CA ALA A 275 -6.93 -4.68 -5.53
C ALA A 275 -7.61 -5.83 -6.29
N VAL A 276 -8.78 -6.25 -5.82
CA VAL A 276 -9.49 -7.39 -6.39
C VAL A 276 -10.98 -7.05 -6.50
N ASP A 277 -11.60 -7.42 -7.62
CA ASP A 277 -13.03 -7.43 -7.79
C ASP A 277 -13.55 -8.86 -8.16
N ASP A 278 -14.80 -8.97 -8.54
CA ASP A 278 -15.42 -10.27 -8.85
C ASP A 278 -14.75 -11.01 -10.03
N GLU A 279 -14.13 -10.28 -10.96
CA GLU A 279 -13.56 -10.84 -12.18
C GLU A 279 -12.03 -10.73 -12.24
N ARG A 280 -11.43 -9.71 -11.61
CA ARG A 280 -10.04 -9.31 -11.87
C ARG A 280 -9.25 -9.07 -10.59
N THR A 281 -7.94 -9.22 -10.73
CA THR A 281 -6.93 -8.74 -9.79
C THR A 281 -6.16 -7.61 -10.48
N TYR A 282 -6.14 -6.43 -9.89
CA TYR A 282 -5.41 -5.26 -10.39
C TYR A 282 -4.14 -5.06 -9.60
N VAL A 283 -3.03 -4.83 -10.29
CA VAL A 283 -1.69 -4.72 -9.68
C VAL A 283 -0.96 -3.51 -10.24
N THR A 284 -0.41 -2.68 -9.38
CA THR A 284 0.58 -1.66 -9.76
C THR A 284 1.97 -2.29 -9.72
N ASP A 285 2.64 -2.42 -10.86
CA ASP A 285 3.99 -3.01 -10.89
C ASP A 285 5.09 -2.01 -10.53
N ASP A 286 6.32 -2.50 -10.32
CA ASP A 286 7.48 -1.68 -9.92
C ASP A 286 7.90 -0.63 -10.96
N ARG A 287 7.43 -0.72 -12.21
CA ARG A 287 7.63 0.30 -13.23
C ARG A 287 6.53 1.36 -13.23
N GLY A 288 5.50 1.16 -12.41
CA GLY A 288 4.33 2.03 -12.34
C GLY A 288 3.26 1.75 -13.37
N ARG A 289 3.25 0.55 -13.99
CA ARG A 289 2.20 0.12 -14.91
C ARG A 289 1.08 -0.55 -14.13
N ILE A 290 -0.14 -0.40 -14.61
CA ILE A 290 -1.31 -1.06 -14.01
C ILE A 290 -1.68 -2.28 -14.84
N TRP A 291 -1.77 -3.42 -14.17
CA TRP A 291 -2.18 -4.68 -14.76
C TRP A 291 -3.57 -5.08 -14.29
N ALA A 292 -4.37 -5.67 -15.18
CA ALA A 292 -5.51 -6.47 -14.81
C ALA A 292 -5.25 -7.93 -15.19
N LEU A 293 -5.43 -8.79 -14.22
CA LEU A 293 -5.28 -10.24 -14.34
C LEU A 293 -6.65 -10.89 -14.12
N ASP A 294 -6.94 -11.96 -14.83
CA ASP A 294 -8.10 -12.81 -14.53
C ASP A 294 -7.98 -13.35 -13.10
N ARG A 295 -8.97 -13.12 -12.29
CA ARG A 295 -8.93 -13.43 -10.85
C ARG A 295 -8.73 -14.91 -10.56
N ARG A 296 -9.23 -15.80 -11.41
CA ARG A 296 -9.20 -17.25 -11.20
C ARG A 296 -7.97 -17.92 -11.75
N THR A 297 -7.31 -17.34 -12.74
CA THR A 297 -6.21 -17.99 -13.48
C THR A 297 -4.90 -17.19 -13.44
N GLY A 298 -4.90 -15.92 -13.04
CA GLY A 298 -3.73 -15.04 -13.11
C GLY A 298 -3.33 -14.63 -14.53
N ALA A 299 -4.13 -14.99 -15.55
CA ALA A 299 -3.85 -14.59 -16.93
C ALA A 299 -4.01 -13.08 -17.11
N ALA A 300 -3.07 -12.44 -17.83
CA ALA A 300 -3.19 -11.01 -18.12
C ALA A 300 -4.35 -10.73 -19.07
N ILE A 301 -5.22 -9.81 -18.68
CA ILE A 301 -6.35 -9.32 -19.50
C ILE A 301 -5.90 -8.05 -20.24
N TRP A 302 -5.43 -7.05 -19.49
CA TRP A 302 -4.90 -5.82 -20.06
C TRP A 302 -3.76 -5.24 -19.19
N ARG A 303 -3.01 -4.30 -19.77
CA ARG A 303 -1.96 -3.55 -19.09
C ARG A 303 -1.97 -2.11 -19.57
N GLN A 304 -2.03 -1.17 -18.64
CA GLN A 304 -1.89 0.26 -18.89
C GLN A 304 -0.43 0.68 -18.67
N ASN A 305 0.23 1.25 -19.70
CA ASN A 305 1.64 1.64 -19.67
C ASN A 305 1.87 3.15 -19.46
N ASP A 306 0.87 4.00 -19.73
CA ASP A 306 1.02 5.47 -19.69
C ASP A 306 1.20 6.04 -18.27
N THR A 307 1.27 5.16 -17.29
CA THR A 307 1.58 5.46 -15.89
C THR A 307 3.00 5.10 -15.50
N GLU A 308 3.79 4.56 -16.42
CA GLU A 308 5.19 4.20 -16.17
C GLU A 308 6.00 5.41 -15.70
N GLY A 309 6.75 5.25 -14.58
CA GLY A 309 7.55 6.30 -13.97
C GLY A 309 6.80 7.32 -13.11
N LEU A 310 5.46 7.20 -12.95
CA LEU A 310 4.65 8.08 -12.10
C LEU A 310 4.53 7.59 -10.65
N GLN A 311 5.06 6.44 -10.31
CA GLN A 311 4.92 5.81 -8.98
C GLN A 311 3.46 5.79 -8.50
N PRO A 312 2.56 5.11 -9.21
CA PRO A 312 1.16 5.01 -8.79
C PRO A 312 1.04 4.25 -7.47
N THR A 313 0.07 4.62 -6.66
CA THR A 313 -0.31 3.85 -5.46
C THR A 313 -0.89 2.48 -5.83
N ALA A 314 -1.19 1.65 -4.82
CA ALA A 314 -2.08 0.52 -5.04
C ALA A 314 -3.39 1.00 -5.71
N PRO A 315 -3.96 0.20 -6.62
CA PRO A 315 -5.24 0.52 -7.23
C PRO A 315 -6.39 0.35 -6.23
N THR A 316 -7.46 1.10 -6.44
CA THR A 316 -8.71 0.99 -5.68
C THR A 316 -9.86 0.75 -6.65
N VAL A 317 -10.67 -0.26 -6.37
CA VAL A 317 -11.89 -0.53 -7.14
C VAL A 317 -12.99 0.45 -6.74
N HIS A 318 -13.61 1.10 -7.73
CA HIS A 318 -14.76 1.99 -7.55
C HIS A 318 -15.80 1.74 -8.65
N GLY A 319 -16.72 0.83 -8.39
CA GLY A 319 -17.66 0.34 -9.39
C GLY A 319 -16.94 -0.35 -10.55
N ASP A 320 -17.19 0.11 -11.76
CA ASP A 320 -16.55 -0.32 -13.00
C ASP A 320 -15.24 0.39 -13.34
N ARG A 321 -14.66 1.08 -12.35
CA ARG A 321 -13.47 1.94 -12.49
C ARG A 321 -12.38 1.51 -11.53
N ILE A 322 -11.13 1.78 -11.93
CA ILE A 322 -9.95 1.65 -11.10
C ILE A 322 -9.35 3.01 -10.87
N VAL A 323 -9.08 3.34 -9.61
CA VAL A 323 -8.61 4.68 -9.21
C VAL A 323 -7.30 4.55 -8.44
N PHE A 324 -6.33 5.40 -8.70
CA PHE A 324 -5.06 5.47 -7.97
C PHE A 324 -4.50 6.90 -7.97
N GLY A 325 -3.68 7.18 -6.97
CA GLY A 325 -2.90 8.42 -6.87
C GLY A 325 -1.49 8.24 -7.44
N ASP A 326 -0.76 9.34 -7.65
CA ASP A 326 0.63 9.31 -8.09
C ASP A 326 1.52 10.34 -7.37
N ASN A 327 2.84 10.27 -7.65
CA ASN A 327 3.85 11.18 -7.08
C ASN A 327 3.79 12.62 -7.64
N ARG A 328 2.88 12.90 -8.58
CA ARG A 328 2.62 14.24 -9.12
C ARG A 328 1.30 14.85 -8.62
N GLY A 329 0.69 14.24 -7.60
CA GLY A 329 -0.57 14.68 -7.02
C GLY A 329 -1.76 14.56 -7.95
N ARG A 330 -1.75 13.57 -8.82
CA ARG A 330 -2.85 13.28 -9.74
C ARG A 330 -3.63 12.07 -9.25
N LEU A 331 -4.92 12.14 -9.43
CA LEU A 331 -5.86 11.02 -9.32
C LEU A 331 -6.18 10.56 -10.73
N THR A 332 -5.85 9.34 -11.07
CA THR A 332 -6.13 8.72 -12.37
C THR A 332 -7.27 7.73 -12.23
N VAL A 333 -8.19 7.76 -13.18
CA VAL A 333 -9.34 6.86 -13.28
C VAL A 333 -9.21 6.04 -14.56
N LEU A 334 -9.20 4.72 -14.44
CA LEU A 334 -9.22 3.78 -15.57
C LEU A 334 -10.55 3.07 -15.65
N SER A 335 -10.92 2.65 -16.86
CA SER A 335 -11.94 1.62 -17.07
C SER A 335 -11.44 0.27 -16.55
N ALA A 336 -12.20 -0.39 -15.69
CA ALA A 336 -11.88 -1.73 -15.22
C ALA A 336 -11.89 -2.76 -16.35
N GLN A 337 -12.69 -2.52 -17.40
CA GLN A 337 -12.89 -3.44 -18.50
C GLN A 337 -11.65 -3.59 -19.40
N ASP A 338 -11.04 -2.48 -19.80
CA ASP A 338 -10.01 -2.44 -20.84
C ASP A 338 -8.75 -1.64 -20.46
N GLY A 339 -8.74 -0.99 -19.28
CA GLY A 339 -7.61 -0.24 -18.76
C GLY A 339 -7.38 1.12 -19.41
N ARG A 340 -8.28 1.61 -20.28
CA ARG A 340 -8.15 2.95 -20.86
C ARG A 340 -8.36 4.02 -19.81
N ILE A 341 -7.69 5.15 -19.98
CA ILE A 341 -7.77 6.28 -19.05
C ILE A 341 -9.07 7.04 -19.31
N LEU A 342 -9.94 7.09 -18.31
CA LEU A 342 -11.20 7.83 -18.34
C LEU A 342 -11.06 9.28 -17.88
N ALA A 343 -10.16 9.50 -16.90
CA ALA A 343 -9.83 10.83 -16.40
C ALA A 343 -8.46 10.88 -15.72
N ARG A 344 -7.84 12.06 -15.75
CA ARG A 344 -6.66 12.41 -14.96
C ARG A 344 -6.91 13.75 -14.30
N ILE A 345 -6.99 13.75 -12.98
CA ILE A 345 -7.37 14.92 -12.20
C ILE A 345 -6.16 15.36 -11.38
N ARG A 346 -5.75 16.62 -11.50
CA ARG A 346 -4.76 17.21 -10.60
C ARG A 346 -5.47 17.57 -9.30
N VAL A 347 -5.16 16.78 -8.25
CA VAL A 347 -5.74 16.98 -6.92
C VAL A 347 -5.17 18.23 -6.27
N ARG A 348 -3.85 18.37 -6.31
CA ARG A 348 -3.10 19.55 -5.84
C ARG A 348 -1.79 19.69 -6.62
N GLU A 349 -1.21 20.91 -6.63
CA GLU A 349 0.11 21.16 -7.20
C GLU A 349 1.22 20.83 -6.18
N ASP A 350 2.35 20.34 -6.70
CA ASP A 350 3.58 20.05 -5.94
C ASP A 350 3.39 19.16 -4.70
N VAL A 351 2.48 18.21 -4.79
CA VAL A 351 2.24 17.22 -3.74
C VAL A 351 2.28 15.80 -4.31
N THR A 352 2.49 14.84 -3.45
CA THR A 352 2.39 13.40 -3.74
C THR A 352 1.12 12.84 -3.13
N ILE A 353 0.56 11.82 -3.77
CA ILE A 353 -0.43 10.93 -3.20
C ILE A 353 0.27 9.58 -3.05
N SER A 354 0.65 9.21 -1.84
CA SER A 354 1.41 7.99 -1.55
C SER A 354 0.55 6.87 -0.96
N GLU A 355 -0.62 7.21 -0.42
CA GLU A 355 -1.59 6.24 0.06
C GLU A 355 -2.67 5.96 -0.99
N ALA A 356 -3.10 4.70 -1.09
CA ALA A 356 -4.19 4.35 -2.00
C ALA A 356 -5.46 5.13 -1.67
N PRO A 357 -6.20 5.63 -2.66
CA PRO A 357 -7.51 6.22 -2.45
C PRO A 357 -8.46 5.21 -1.78
N VAL A 358 -9.45 5.72 -1.05
CA VAL A 358 -10.47 4.88 -0.41
C VAL A 358 -11.83 5.16 -1.04
N SER A 359 -12.52 4.10 -1.46
CA SER A 359 -13.86 4.18 -2.06
C SER A 359 -14.94 3.89 -1.03
N ASP A 360 -16.00 4.71 -0.98
CA ASP A 360 -17.22 4.44 -0.22
C ASP A 360 -18.38 3.93 -1.10
N GLY A 361 -18.07 3.59 -2.37
CA GLY A 361 -19.03 3.19 -3.37
C GLY A 361 -19.71 4.37 -4.10
N ASN A 362 -19.85 5.52 -3.45
CA ASN A 362 -20.46 6.74 -4.01
C ASN A 362 -19.44 7.85 -4.27
N GLY A 363 -18.26 7.76 -3.66
CA GLY A 363 -17.17 8.72 -3.81
C GLY A 363 -15.82 8.11 -3.51
N VAL A 364 -14.79 8.83 -3.89
CA VAL A 364 -13.40 8.47 -3.71
C VAL A 364 -12.74 9.48 -2.77
N HIS A 365 -12.12 8.97 -1.71
CA HIS A 365 -11.41 9.76 -0.72
C HIS A 365 -9.90 9.69 -0.99
N VAL A 366 -9.25 10.83 -1.02
CA VAL A 366 -7.82 10.97 -1.30
C VAL A 366 -7.15 11.71 -0.16
N LEU A 367 -6.09 11.13 0.40
CA LEU A 367 -5.21 11.78 1.35
C LEU A 367 -3.90 12.17 0.65
N THR A 368 -3.56 13.46 0.67
CA THR A 368 -2.29 13.94 0.10
C THR A 368 -1.19 14.01 1.15
N ASP A 369 0.06 13.91 0.73
CA ASP A 369 1.23 13.91 1.62
C ASP A 369 1.41 15.21 2.40
N ASP A 370 0.82 16.32 1.95
CA ASP A 370 0.75 17.58 2.71
C ASP A 370 -0.43 17.63 3.71
N GLY A 371 -1.18 16.54 3.84
CA GLY A 371 -2.17 16.30 4.89
C GLY A 371 -3.60 16.74 4.59
N TYR A 372 -3.93 16.96 3.32
CA TYR A 372 -5.32 17.25 2.93
C TYR A 372 -6.06 15.96 2.58
N LEU A 373 -7.22 15.80 3.16
CA LEU A 373 -8.21 14.78 2.85
C LEU A 373 -9.31 15.39 2.02
N MET A 374 -9.63 14.77 0.90
CA MET A 374 -10.62 15.26 -0.07
C MET A 374 -11.54 14.12 -0.49
N ARG A 375 -12.78 14.46 -0.82
CA ARG A 375 -13.74 13.55 -1.44
C ARG A 375 -14.07 14.02 -2.83
N TYR A 376 -14.03 13.10 -3.78
CA TYR A 376 -14.43 13.28 -5.17
C TYR A 376 -15.60 12.39 -5.52
N ARG A 377 -16.61 12.95 -6.19
CA ARG A 377 -17.64 12.19 -6.88
C ARG A 377 -17.21 12.03 -8.34
N LEU A 378 -17.25 10.79 -8.84
CA LEU A 378 -16.94 10.47 -10.21
C LEU A 378 -18.24 10.26 -10.98
N ARG A 379 -18.46 11.03 -12.05
CA ARG A 379 -19.65 10.94 -12.91
C ARG A 379 -19.22 10.76 -14.36
N ASP A 380 -20.01 10.04 -15.15
CA ASP A 380 -19.84 10.06 -16.59
C ASP A 380 -20.22 11.43 -17.13
N ARG A 381 -19.46 11.92 -18.10
CA ARG A 381 -19.65 13.26 -18.67
C ARG A 381 -20.99 13.42 -19.38
N ASN A 382 -21.55 12.31 -19.87
CA ASN A 382 -22.80 12.30 -20.64
C ASN A 382 -24.06 12.11 -19.77
N ASP A 383 -23.90 12.06 -18.43
CA ASP A 383 -25.01 11.91 -17.48
C ASP A 383 -25.62 13.25 -17.02
N ASP A 384 -25.31 14.37 -17.71
CA ASP A 384 -25.87 15.72 -17.46
C ASP A 384 -27.11 16.01 -18.34
#